data_baabec82f98296560b4c4b3b11ffb0b4
#
_entry.id   baabec82f98296560b4c4b3b11ffb0b4
#
_cell.length_a   1.000
_cell.length_b   1.000
_cell.length_c   1.000
_cell.angle_alpha   90.00
_cell.angle_beta   90.00
_cell.angle_gamma   90.00
#
_symmetry.space_group_name_H-M   'P 1'
#
loop_
_entity.id
_entity.type
_entity.pdbx_description
1 polymer ?
#
loop_
_entity_poly.entity_id
_entity_poly.type
_entity_poly.pdbx_seq_one_letter_code
_entity_poly.pdbx_strand_id
1 'polypeptide(L)'
;MAEQYIDEQTLVIIRERLWSVSKEKKITLEDVEDRTGFSYSQVYRIIRGKNNMSVSGLVAVCRALELQPKELFDFEIKIPKYQPVRKINKA
;
A
#
# COMPACT_ATOMS: atom_id res chain seq x y z
N MET A 1 -12.98 17.22 14.28
CA MET A 1 -12.87 16.28 13.25
C MET A 1 -11.59 15.54 13.33
N ALA A 2 -11.65 14.28 13.24
CA ALA A 2 -10.45 13.48 13.37
C ALA A 2 -9.65 13.50 12.08
N GLU A 3 -8.36 13.56 12.20
CA GLU A 3 -7.50 13.50 11.05
C GLU A 3 -7.25 12.06 10.70
N GLN A 4 -7.10 11.80 9.44
CA GLN A 4 -6.77 10.46 9.00
C GLN A 4 -5.35 10.14 9.40
N TYR A 5 -5.16 8.98 9.97
CA TYR A 5 -3.82 8.52 10.32
C TYR A 5 -3.07 8.14 9.04
N ILE A 6 -1.88 8.65 8.89
CA ILE A 6 -1.06 8.35 7.73
C ILE A 6 0.32 7.94 8.20
N ASP A 7 0.70 6.74 7.86
CA ASP A 7 2.04 6.24 8.16
C ASP A 7 2.89 6.41 6.92
N GLU A 8 3.56 7.53 6.83
CA GLU A 8 4.30 7.88 5.61
C GLU A 8 5.46 6.94 5.35
N GLN A 9 6.11 6.46 6.36
CA GLN A 9 7.24 5.56 6.15
C GLN A 9 6.79 4.26 5.50
N THR A 10 5.69 3.71 5.99
CA THR A 10 5.15 2.48 5.41
C THR A 10 4.66 2.72 4.00
N LEU A 11 4.01 3.86 3.76
CA LEU A 11 3.51 4.15 2.42
C LEU A 11 4.64 4.32 1.41
N VAL A 12 5.75 4.90 1.83
CA VAL A 12 6.91 5.03 0.95
C VAL A 12 7.44 3.66 0.55
N ILE A 13 7.57 2.76 1.51
CA ILE A 13 8.06 1.41 1.22
C ILE A 13 7.14 0.72 0.22
N ILE A 14 5.84 0.81 0.44
CA ILE A 14 4.85 0.15 -0.41
C ILE A 14 4.89 0.74 -1.82
N ARG A 15 4.91 2.06 -1.93
CA ARG A 15 4.91 2.71 -3.24
C ARG A 15 6.18 2.41 -4.02
N GLU A 16 7.30 2.39 -3.33
CA GLU A 16 8.55 2.08 -4.00
C GLU A 16 8.57 0.66 -4.52
N ARG A 17 7.98 -0.27 -3.77
CA ARG A 17 7.87 -1.63 -4.26
C ARG A 17 6.96 -1.74 -5.45
N LEU A 18 5.82 -1.07 -5.41
CA LEU A 18 4.89 -1.08 -6.54
C LEU A 18 5.57 -0.51 -7.78
N TRP A 19 6.27 0.61 -7.62
CA TRP A 19 6.96 1.25 -8.73
C TRP A 19 8.06 0.36 -9.29
N SER A 20 8.82 -0.26 -8.41
CA SER A 20 9.90 -1.15 -8.79
C SER A 20 9.38 -2.34 -9.58
N VAL A 21 8.28 -2.95 -9.13
CA VAL A 21 7.67 -4.08 -9.82
C VAL A 21 7.14 -3.64 -11.19
N SER A 22 6.51 -2.47 -11.25
CA SER A 22 6.02 -1.93 -12.50
C SER A 22 7.15 -1.81 -13.52
N LYS A 23 8.28 -1.28 -13.09
CA LYS A 23 9.41 -1.12 -14.00
C LYS A 23 10.06 -2.46 -14.36
N GLU A 24 10.18 -3.31 -13.38
CA GLU A 24 10.82 -4.61 -13.61
C GLU A 24 10.01 -5.47 -14.56
N LYS A 25 8.71 -5.48 -14.41
CA LYS A 25 7.86 -6.29 -15.26
C LYS A 25 7.42 -5.57 -16.52
N LYS A 26 7.80 -4.30 -16.65
CA LYS A 26 7.43 -3.48 -17.80
C LYS A 26 5.92 -3.36 -17.95
N ILE A 27 5.23 -3.28 -16.83
CA ILE A 27 3.80 -3.04 -16.80
C ILE A 27 3.63 -1.57 -16.46
N THR A 28 3.20 -0.78 -17.42
CA THR A 28 3.15 0.68 -17.26
C THR A 28 1.94 1.09 -16.43
N LEU A 29 1.91 2.36 -16.02
CA LEU A 29 0.74 2.87 -15.31
C LEU A 29 -0.50 2.81 -16.19
N GLU A 30 -0.34 2.98 -17.49
CA GLU A 30 -1.45 2.85 -18.42
C GLU A 30 -1.97 1.41 -18.46
N ASP A 31 -1.06 0.44 -18.37
CA ASP A 31 -1.46 -0.95 -18.31
C ASP A 31 -2.26 -1.21 -17.03
N VAL A 32 -1.84 -0.63 -15.92
CA VAL A 32 -2.55 -0.77 -14.66
C VAL A 32 -3.93 -0.13 -14.75
N GLU A 33 -4.00 1.02 -15.41
CA GLU A 33 -5.27 1.70 -15.65
C GLU A 33 -6.23 0.77 -16.41
N ASP A 34 -5.74 0.17 -17.48
CA ASP A 34 -6.55 -0.74 -18.28
C ASP A 34 -6.99 -1.97 -17.51
N ARG A 35 -6.10 -2.52 -16.71
CA ARG A 35 -6.38 -3.77 -16.01
C ARG A 35 -7.28 -3.57 -14.80
N THR A 36 -7.22 -2.40 -14.16
CA THR A 36 -8.04 -2.15 -12.98
C THR A 36 -9.34 -1.45 -13.30
N GLY A 37 -9.38 -0.71 -14.38
CA GLY A 37 -10.51 0.17 -14.68
C GLY A 37 -10.44 1.48 -13.93
N PHE A 38 -9.37 1.72 -13.19
CA PHE A 38 -9.20 2.99 -12.47
C PHE A 38 -8.77 4.07 -13.43
N SER A 39 -9.01 5.33 -13.07
CA SER A 39 -8.49 6.43 -13.87
C SER A 39 -6.97 6.51 -13.69
N TYR A 40 -6.31 7.15 -14.62
CA TYR A 40 -4.86 7.32 -14.53
C TYR A 40 -4.48 8.07 -13.26
N SER A 41 -5.26 9.08 -12.91
CA SER A 41 -5.03 9.85 -11.71
C SER A 41 -5.08 8.98 -10.46
N GLN A 42 -6.01 8.06 -10.40
CA GLN A 42 -6.16 7.16 -9.27
C GLN A 42 -4.99 6.19 -9.19
N VAL A 43 -4.58 5.63 -10.33
CA VAL A 43 -3.42 4.73 -10.39
C VAL A 43 -2.16 5.48 -9.96
N TYR A 44 -1.99 6.68 -10.46
CA TYR A 44 -0.82 7.49 -10.12
C TYR A 44 -0.78 7.76 -8.61
N ARG A 45 -1.92 8.10 -8.01
CA ARG A 45 -1.95 8.36 -6.57
C ARG A 45 -1.59 7.14 -5.75
N ILE A 46 -1.97 5.97 -6.20
CA ILE A 46 -1.65 4.74 -5.47
C ILE A 46 -0.17 4.40 -5.60
N ILE A 47 0.38 4.52 -6.78
CA ILE A 47 1.76 4.08 -7.02
C ILE A 47 2.77 5.18 -6.72
N ARG A 48 2.46 6.41 -7.06
CA ARG A 48 3.43 7.50 -6.96
C ARG A 48 3.00 8.64 -6.06
N GLY A 49 1.75 8.68 -5.65
CA GLY A 49 1.24 9.78 -4.87
C GLY A 49 1.58 9.68 -3.40
N LYS A 50 0.96 10.52 -2.60
CA LYS A 50 1.21 10.53 -1.18
C LYS A 50 -0.03 10.22 -0.37
N ASN A 51 -1.12 9.93 -1.03
CA ASN A 51 -2.36 9.66 -0.33
C ASN A 51 -2.36 8.24 0.23
N ASN A 52 -3.04 8.10 1.35
CA ASN A 52 -3.28 6.79 1.91
C ASN A 52 -4.26 6.07 0.99
N MET A 53 -3.96 4.86 0.61
CA MET A 53 -4.80 4.13 -0.32
C MET A 53 -5.65 3.12 0.43
N SER A 54 -6.78 2.76 -0.14
CA SER A 54 -7.61 1.73 0.46
C SER A 54 -6.95 0.37 0.24
N VAL A 55 -7.29 -0.59 1.11
CA VAL A 55 -6.77 -1.95 0.95
C VAL A 55 -7.27 -2.54 -0.36
N SER A 56 -8.54 -2.32 -0.70
CA SER A 56 -9.07 -2.86 -1.94
C SER A 56 -8.37 -2.28 -3.15
N GLY A 57 -8.10 -0.97 -3.13
CA GLY A 57 -7.39 -0.33 -4.24
C GLY A 57 -5.98 -0.86 -4.37
N LEU A 58 -5.31 -1.06 -3.24
CA LEU A 58 -3.96 -1.58 -3.24
C LEU A 58 -3.93 -2.99 -3.80
N VAL A 59 -4.85 -3.85 -3.39
CA VAL A 59 -4.91 -5.22 -3.88
C VAL A 59 -5.23 -5.24 -5.38
N ALA A 60 -6.10 -4.33 -5.85
CA ALA A 60 -6.40 -4.26 -7.27
C ALA A 60 -5.15 -3.91 -8.09
N VAL A 61 -4.34 -2.99 -7.58
CA VAL A 61 -3.10 -2.63 -8.25
C VAL A 61 -2.10 -3.78 -8.21
N CYS A 62 -2.01 -4.49 -7.09
CA CYS A 62 -1.15 -5.68 -7.01
C CYS A 62 -1.55 -6.70 -8.06
N ARG A 63 -2.86 -6.92 -8.20
CA ARG A 63 -3.34 -7.89 -9.19
C ARG A 63 -2.97 -7.45 -10.60
N ALA A 64 -3.10 -6.16 -10.88
CA ALA A 64 -2.74 -5.63 -12.19
C ALA A 64 -1.25 -5.75 -12.46
N LEU A 65 -0.42 -5.67 -11.43
CA LEU A 65 1.03 -5.80 -11.56
C LEU A 65 1.49 -7.25 -11.45
N GLU A 66 0.56 -8.17 -11.31
CA GLU A 66 0.87 -9.60 -11.18
C GLU A 66 1.79 -9.83 -9.97
N LEU A 67 1.48 -9.14 -8.89
CA LEU A 67 2.25 -9.19 -7.67
C LEU A 67 1.38 -9.70 -6.55
N GLN A 68 1.82 -10.72 -5.85
CA GLN A 68 1.07 -11.20 -4.70
C GLN A 68 1.17 -10.19 -3.57
N PRO A 69 0.07 -9.86 -2.89
CA PRO A 69 0.14 -8.89 -1.80
C PRO A 69 1.15 -9.26 -0.72
N LYS A 70 1.37 -10.54 -0.48
CA LYS A 70 2.33 -10.96 0.53
C LYS A 70 3.75 -10.52 0.15
N GLU A 71 4.04 -10.43 -1.13
CA GLU A 71 5.36 -9.99 -1.55
C GLU A 71 5.50 -8.49 -1.36
N LEU A 72 4.39 -7.76 -1.46
CA LEU A 72 4.41 -6.34 -1.25
C LEU A 72 4.71 -6.01 0.20
N PHE A 73 4.21 -6.83 1.12
CA PHE A 73 4.40 -6.60 2.55
C PHE A 73 5.57 -7.37 3.15
N ASP A 74 6.47 -7.84 2.30
CA ASP A 74 7.64 -8.57 2.77
C ASP A 74 8.70 -7.58 3.22
N PHE A 75 8.47 -6.92 4.33
CA PHE A 75 9.42 -6.03 4.96
C PHE A 75 9.16 -6.03 6.46
N GLU A 76 10.13 -5.56 7.20
CA GLU A 76 10.00 -5.49 8.64
C GLU A 76 9.82 -4.07 9.07
N ILE A 77 9.08 -3.87 10.13
CA ILE A 77 8.96 -2.56 10.74
C ILE A 77 9.44 -2.67 12.17
N LYS A 78 9.86 -1.54 12.72
CA LYS A 78 10.30 -1.53 14.08
C LYS A 78 9.08 -1.47 14.97
N ILE A 79 8.91 -2.47 15.81
CA ILE A 79 7.80 -2.51 16.75
C ILE A 79 8.29 -1.96 18.08
N PRO A 80 7.75 -0.86 18.54
CA PRO A 80 8.20 -0.32 19.82
C PRO A 80 7.77 -1.22 20.96
N LYS A 81 8.51 -1.13 22.08
CA LYS A 81 8.15 -1.88 23.23
C LYS A 81 7.15 -1.05 24.01
N TYR A 82 5.91 -1.47 23.97
CA TYR A 82 4.85 -0.75 24.63
C TYR A 82 4.76 -1.18 26.09
N GLN A 83 4.13 -0.36 26.88
CA GLN A 83 3.77 -0.73 28.21
C GLN A 83 2.82 -1.92 28.16
N PRO A 84 2.81 -2.76 29.18
CA PRO A 84 1.88 -3.89 29.18
C PRO A 84 0.44 -3.39 29.00
N VAL A 85 -0.32 -4.18 28.31
CA VAL A 85 -1.70 -3.85 28.10
C VAL A 85 -2.42 -3.77 29.42
N ARG A 86 -3.23 -2.71 29.62
CA ARG A 86 -3.94 -2.60 30.85
C ARG A 86 -4.83 -3.78 31.04
N LYS A 87 -4.73 -4.41 32.22
CA LYS A 87 -5.52 -5.51 32.48
C LYS A 87 -6.93 -5.06 32.69
N ILE A 88 -7.81 -5.53 31.92
CA ILE A 88 -9.16 -5.25 32.06
C ILE A 88 -9.77 -6.25 32.87
N ASN A 89 -10.36 -5.84 33.93
CA ASN A 89 -10.97 -6.73 34.72
C ASN A 89 -12.22 -7.12 34.25
N LYS A 90 -12.34 -7.94 33.48
CA LYS A 90 -13.52 -8.32 33.07
C LYS A 90 -13.62 -9.56 33.35
N ALA A 91 -14.43 -9.85 33.60
CA ALA A 91 -14.54 -11.17 33.98
C ALA A 91 -14.49 -12.05 33.05
#